data_808379b4e220bea591a9a7aa9cc79daf
#
_entry.id   808379b4e220bea591a9a7aa9cc79daf
#
_cell.length_a   1.000
_cell.length_b   1.000
_cell.length_c   1.000
_cell.angle_alpha   90.00
_cell.angle_beta   90.00
_cell.angle_gamma   90.00
#
_symmetry.space_group_name_H-M   'P 1'
#
loop_
_entity.id
_entity.type
_entity.pdbx_description
1 polymer ?
#
loop_
_entity_poly.entity_id
_entity_poly.type
_entity_poly.pdbx_seq_one_letter_code
_entity_poly.pdbx_strand_id
1 'polypeptide(L)'
;DAYHWFYEINILGYKYNMNDLAASIGLVQLKKLPNMNSKRSSIIDKYIEGIKDCKTIRPIVPYETNKYVYQMFGIRTENKEELILYLKSNGIATGCHYTPLTMQPLFKPYVSECPIAEREYEKMITLPLHSDLSSEEVNYVIGHLIKFENQL
;
A
#
# COMPACT_ATOMS: atom_id res chain seq x y z
N ASP A 1 -14.45 35.36 31.12
CA ASP A 1 -13.81 34.63 32.22
C ASP A 1 -12.62 35.45 32.75
N ALA A 2 -12.60 35.71 34.07
CA ALA A 2 -11.60 36.57 34.69
C ALA A 2 -10.19 35.93 34.75
N TYR A 3 -10.08 34.61 34.54
CA TYR A 3 -8.84 33.86 34.72
C TYR A 3 -8.62 32.91 33.53
N HIS A 4 -7.99 33.37 32.46
CA HIS A 4 -7.67 32.59 31.24
C HIS A 4 -6.71 31.43 31.49
N TRP A 5 -6.05 31.35 32.64
CA TRP A 5 -5.13 30.30 33.06
C TRP A 5 -5.80 29.21 33.91
N PHE A 6 -7.07 29.39 34.32
CA PHE A 6 -7.80 28.40 35.09
C PHE A 6 -8.37 27.32 34.22
N TYR A 7 -8.11 26.08 34.56
CA TYR A 7 -8.70 24.90 33.91
C TYR A 7 -8.88 23.80 34.93
N GLU A 8 -9.81 22.90 34.66
CA GLU A 8 -10.09 21.71 35.43
C GLU A 8 -9.77 20.45 34.60
N ILE A 9 -9.24 19.40 35.25
CA ILE A 9 -8.97 18.12 34.65
C ILE A 9 -10.08 17.17 35.11
N ASN A 10 -11.02 16.87 34.20
CA ASN A 10 -12.17 16.03 34.50
C ASN A 10 -12.00 14.58 34.05
N ILE A 11 -11.03 14.29 33.15
CA ILE A 11 -10.80 12.97 32.57
C ILE A 11 -9.30 12.72 32.48
N LEU A 12 -8.88 11.52 32.88
CA LEU A 12 -7.51 11.09 32.69
C LEU A 12 -7.24 10.88 31.18
N GLY A 13 -6.26 11.58 30.64
CA GLY A 13 -5.90 11.55 29.25
C GLY A 13 -4.40 11.53 29.03
N TYR A 14 -4.02 11.46 27.75
CA TYR A 14 -2.63 11.55 27.33
C TYR A 14 -2.32 12.93 26.77
N LYS A 15 -1.03 13.29 26.76
CA LYS A 15 -0.58 14.55 26.15
C LYS A 15 -0.20 14.28 24.67
N TYR A 16 -1.15 14.53 23.76
CA TYR A 16 -1.01 14.29 22.29
C TYR A 16 -0.98 15.58 21.47
N ASN A 17 -0.77 16.72 22.09
CA ASN A 17 -0.73 17.97 21.34
C ASN A 17 0.46 17.99 20.37
N MET A 18 0.16 18.32 19.11
CA MET A 18 1.16 18.47 18.05
C MET A 18 2.02 19.70 18.35
N ASN A 19 3.34 19.58 18.15
CA ASN A 19 4.24 20.73 18.22
C ASN A 19 4.25 21.51 16.90
N ASP A 20 4.74 22.75 16.92
CA ASP A 20 4.71 23.66 15.76
C ASP A 20 5.56 23.15 14.58
N LEU A 21 6.65 22.43 14.84
CA LEU A 21 7.47 21.83 13.77
C LEU A 21 6.68 20.76 13.01
N ALA A 22 6.03 19.84 13.71
CA ALA A 22 5.19 18.83 13.10
C ALA A 22 3.99 19.46 12.39
N ALA A 23 3.35 20.46 12.99
CA ALA A 23 2.22 21.17 12.40
C ALA A 23 2.60 21.90 11.11
N SER A 24 3.74 22.58 11.08
CA SER A 24 4.22 23.30 9.90
C SER A 24 4.50 22.36 8.72
N ILE A 25 5.15 21.22 8.98
CA ILE A 25 5.36 20.16 7.98
C ILE A 25 4.00 19.61 7.51
N GLY A 26 3.11 19.29 8.44
CA GLY A 26 1.78 18.76 8.14
C GLY A 26 0.96 19.67 7.25
N LEU A 27 0.96 20.97 7.50
CA LEU A 27 0.25 21.96 6.66
C LEU A 27 0.76 21.98 5.21
N VAL A 28 2.08 21.87 5.02
CA VAL A 28 2.68 21.80 3.66
C VAL A 28 2.32 20.50 2.97
N GLN A 29 2.39 19.37 3.69
CA GLN A 29 2.04 18.06 3.12
C GLN A 29 0.54 17.98 2.76
N LEU A 30 -0.33 18.54 3.61
CA LEU A 30 -1.76 18.58 3.32
C LEU A 30 -2.08 19.33 2.02
N LYS A 31 -1.38 20.45 1.75
CA LYS A 31 -1.52 21.18 0.48
C LYS A 31 -1.07 20.37 -0.74
N LYS A 32 -0.09 19.48 -0.58
CA LYS A 32 0.43 18.61 -1.67
C LYS A 32 -0.43 17.37 -1.90
N LEU A 33 -1.21 16.95 -0.90
CA LEU A 33 -1.92 15.68 -0.89
C LEU A 33 -2.82 15.43 -2.12
N PRO A 34 -3.63 16.39 -2.63
CA PRO A 34 -4.45 16.18 -3.81
C PRO A 34 -3.64 15.80 -5.05
N ASN A 35 -2.52 16.51 -5.28
CA ASN A 35 -1.63 16.24 -6.39
C ASN A 35 -0.93 14.87 -6.25
N MET A 36 -0.45 14.53 -5.05
CA MET A 36 0.17 13.23 -4.78
C MET A 36 -0.81 12.08 -5.00
N ASN A 37 -2.07 12.25 -4.59
CA ASN A 37 -3.11 11.24 -4.82
C ASN A 37 -3.45 11.08 -6.30
N SER A 38 -3.54 12.17 -7.04
CA SER A 38 -3.76 12.14 -8.50
C SER A 38 -2.63 11.40 -9.22
N LYS A 39 -1.37 11.67 -8.85
CA LYS A 39 -0.22 10.96 -9.41
C LYS A 39 -0.25 9.47 -9.12
N ARG A 40 -0.55 9.05 -7.87
CA ARG A 40 -0.69 7.63 -7.51
C ARG A 40 -1.79 6.94 -8.32
N SER A 41 -2.95 7.58 -8.47
CA SER A 41 -4.03 7.03 -9.29
C SER A 41 -3.59 6.83 -10.74
N SER A 42 -2.92 7.81 -11.34
CA SER A 42 -2.40 7.69 -12.72
C SER A 42 -1.37 6.56 -12.88
N ILE A 43 -0.51 6.32 -11.87
CA ILE A 43 0.43 5.19 -11.86
C ILE A 43 -0.32 3.87 -11.83
N ILE A 44 -1.35 3.77 -11.00
CA ILE A 44 -2.17 2.55 -10.88
C ILE A 44 -2.91 2.24 -12.17
N ASP A 45 -3.48 3.27 -12.82
CA ASP A 45 -4.14 3.10 -14.11
C ASP A 45 -3.17 2.53 -15.15
N LYS A 46 -1.91 2.99 -15.15
CA LYS A 46 -0.85 2.45 -16.01
C LYS A 46 -0.52 0.99 -15.68
N TYR A 47 -0.40 0.65 -14.40
CA TYR A 47 -0.18 -0.74 -13.99
C TYR A 47 -1.31 -1.65 -14.45
N ILE A 48 -2.57 -1.28 -14.19
CA ILE A 48 -3.75 -2.05 -14.57
C ILE A 48 -3.78 -2.26 -16.08
N GLU A 49 -3.60 -1.20 -16.85
CA GLU A 49 -3.57 -1.27 -18.32
C GLU A 49 -2.40 -2.12 -18.82
N GLY A 50 -1.21 -1.95 -18.20
CA GLY A 50 -0.01 -2.66 -18.62
C GLY A 50 -0.04 -4.17 -18.38
N ILE A 51 -0.78 -4.64 -17.38
CA ILE A 51 -0.88 -6.08 -17.05
C ILE A 51 -2.24 -6.71 -17.43
N LYS A 52 -3.10 -5.98 -18.13
CA LYS A 52 -4.47 -6.43 -18.44
C LYS A 52 -4.53 -7.76 -19.20
N ASP A 53 -3.53 -8.03 -20.04
CA ASP A 53 -3.44 -9.22 -20.87
C ASP A 53 -2.68 -10.38 -20.19
N CYS A 54 -2.11 -10.17 -19.00
CA CYS A 54 -1.49 -11.21 -18.19
C CYS A 54 -2.55 -12.22 -17.73
N LYS A 55 -2.20 -13.50 -17.75
CA LYS A 55 -3.09 -14.61 -17.35
C LYS A 55 -2.92 -14.99 -15.89
N THR A 56 -1.68 -14.97 -15.39
CA THR A 56 -1.31 -15.40 -14.04
C THR A 56 -1.14 -14.23 -13.08
N ILE A 57 -0.90 -13.02 -13.58
CA ILE A 57 -0.75 -11.79 -12.78
C ILE A 57 -2.02 -10.96 -12.93
N ARG A 58 -2.71 -10.70 -11.82
CA ARG A 58 -3.95 -9.92 -11.82
C ARG A 58 -3.90 -8.76 -10.84
N PRO A 59 -4.38 -7.56 -11.21
CA PRO A 59 -4.46 -6.45 -10.28
C PRO A 59 -5.50 -6.72 -9.20
N ILE A 60 -5.22 -6.27 -7.98
CA ILE A 60 -6.21 -6.19 -6.91
C ILE A 60 -6.86 -4.82 -7.02
N VAL A 61 -8.07 -4.80 -7.57
CA VAL A 61 -8.84 -3.57 -7.74
C VAL A 61 -9.98 -3.52 -6.73
N PRO A 62 -10.35 -2.33 -6.25
CA PRO A 62 -11.49 -2.16 -5.37
C PRO A 62 -12.79 -2.61 -6.05
N TYR A 63 -13.69 -3.16 -5.26
CA TYR A 63 -15.06 -3.43 -5.70
C TYR A 63 -15.84 -2.11 -5.68
N GLU A 64 -16.28 -1.64 -6.86
CA GLU A 64 -17.08 -0.44 -7.07
C GLU A 64 -16.40 0.94 -7.05
N THR A 65 -17.20 1.93 -7.46
CA THR A 65 -16.97 3.32 -7.81
C THR A 65 -16.62 4.27 -6.66
N ASN A 66 -16.24 3.77 -5.51
CA ASN A 66 -15.82 4.60 -4.39
C ASN A 66 -14.52 5.34 -4.71
N LYS A 67 -14.40 6.58 -4.26
CA LYS A 67 -13.16 7.35 -4.37
C LYS A 67 -12.11 6.73 -3.42
N TYR A 68 -11.14 6.03 -3.99
CA TYR A 68 -10.02 5.48 -3.24
C TYR A 68 -8.85 6.43 -3.23
N VAL A 69 -8.17 6.45 -2.10
CA VAL A 69 -6.84 7.03 -1.99
C VAL A 69 -5.85 5.86 -1.85
N TYR A 70 -5.09 5.63 -2.88
CA TYR A 70 -4.15 4.52 -2.90
C TYR A 70 -2.89 4.83 -2.10
N GLN A 71 -2.66 4.04 -1.07
CA GLN A 71 -1.39 4.02 -0.34
C GLN A 71 -0.45 2.95 -0.91
N MET A 72 -1.00 1.86 -1.40
CA MET A 72 -0.28 0.73 -1.97
C MET A 72 -1.06 0.17 -3.17
N PHE A 73 -0.37 -0.55 -4.04
CA PHE A 73 -0.99 -1.27 -5.16
C PHE A 73 -0.61 -2.74 -5.10
N GLY A 74 -1.61 -3.59 -4.98
CA GLY A 74 -1.47 -5.03 -4.90
C GLY A 74 -1.75 -5.72 -6.23
N ILE A 75 -1.00 -6.78 -6.49
CA ILE A 75 -1.28 -7.77 -7.52
C ILE A 75 -1.43 -9.14 -6.89
N ARG A 76 -2.06 -10.06 -7.61
CA ARG A 76 -2.26 -11.44 -7.22
C ARG A 76 -1.67 -12.38 -8.26
N THR A 77 -0.94 -13.40 -7.81
CA THR A 77 -0.38 -14.47 -8.64
C THR A 77 -0.26 -15.77 -7.85
N GLU A 78 -0.33 -16.90 -8.52
CA GLU A 78 -0.02 -18.21 -7.91
C GLU A 78 1.52 -18.42 -7.77
N ASN A 79 2.34 -17.70 -8.53
CA ASN A 79 3.81 -17.83 -8.57
C ASN A 79 4.48 -16.71 -7.74
N LYS A 80 3.98 -16.48 -6.51
CA LYS A 80 4.39 -15.33 -5.67
C LYS A 80 5.89 -15.32 -5.38
N GLU A 81 6.44 -16.43 -4.91
CA GLU A 81 7.84 -16.49 -4.50
C GLU A 81 8.80 -16.30 -5.67
N GLU A 82 8.52 -16.97 -6.79
CA GLU A 82 9.32 -16.86 -8.02
C GLU A 82 9.27 -15.43 -8.57
N LEU A 83 8.09 -14.82 -8.59
CA LEU A 83 7.93 -13.43 -9.05
C LEU A 83 8.68 -12.46 -8.15
N ILE A 84 8.62 -12.61 -6.82
CA ILE A 84 9.38 -11.77 -5.87
C ILE A 84 10.89 -11.88 -6.13
N LEU A 85 11.41 -13.10 -6.28
CA LEU A 85 12.83 -13.34 -6.55
C LEU A 85 13.25 -12.75 -7.90
N TYR A 86 12.44 -12.95 -8.94
CA TYR A 86 12.67 -12.39 -10.26
C TYR A 86 12.69 -10.85 -10.25
N LEU A 87 11.70 -10.20 -9.63
CA LEU A 87 11.65 -8.76 -9.52
C LEU A 87 12.84 -8.20 -8.73
N LYS A 88 13.18 -8.85 -7.62
CA LYS A 88 14.35 -8.49 -6.80
C LYS A 88 15.65 -8.58 -7.58
N SER A 89 15.86 -9.62 -8.38
CA SER A 89 17.07 -9.76 -9.23
C SER A 89 17.17 -8.68 -10.31
N ASN A 90 16.06 -8.04 -10.63
CA ASN A 90 15.98 -6.92 -11.56
C ASN A 90 15.86 -5.55 -10.86
N GLY A 91 16.21 -5.45 -9.58
CA GLY A 91 16.25 -4.20 -8.82
C GLY A 91 14.86 -3.64 -8.45
N ILE A 92 13.80 -4.44 -8.58
CA ILE A 92 12.44 -4.02 -8.25
C ILE A 92 12.09 -4.54 -6.86
N ALA A 93 11.89 -3.61 -5.92
CA ALA A 93 11.45 -3.95 -4.57
C ALA A 93 9.95 -4.27 -4.55
N THR A 94 9.58 -5.31 -3.83
CA THR A 94 8.20 -5.71 -3.60
C THR A 94 7.90 -5.82 -2.12
N GLY A 95 6.61 -5.80 -1.76
CA GLY A 95 6.17 -6.00 -0.39
C GLY A 95 4.97 -6.95 -0.31
N CYS A 96 4.57 -7.24 0.90
CA CYS A 96 3.31 -7.92 1.19
C CYS A 96 2.64 -7.26 2.39
N HIS A 97 1.46 -6.70 2.21
CA HIS A 97 0.76 -5.90 3.21
C HIS A 97 -0.64 -6.48 3.49
N TYR A 98 -0.81 -7.28 4.58
CA TYR A 98 0.23 -7.66 5.55
C TYR A 98 0.08 -9.15 5.85
N THR A 99 1.06 -9.76 6.54
CA THR A 99 0.90 -11.11 7.07
C THR A 99 -0.31 -11.16 7.99
N PRO A 100 -1.28 -12.04 7.78
CA PRO A 100 -2.47 -12.16 8.64
C PRO A 100 -2.09 -12.34 10.11
N LEU A 101 -2.87 -11.74 11.01
CA LEU A 101 -2.64 -11.86 12.45
C LEU A 101 -2.71 -13.31 12.93
N THR A 102 -3.52 -14.14 12.27
CA THR A 102 -3.63 -15.59 12.53
C THR A 102 -2.30 -16.32 12.34
N MET A 103 -1.43 -15.81 11.47
CA MET A 103 -0.11 -16.36 11.20
C MET A 103 0.98 -15.78 12.12
N GLN A 104 0.68 -14.77 12.92
CA GLN A 104 1.64 -14.14 13.83
C GLN A 104 1.68 -14.89 15.17
N PRO A 105 2.87 -15.31 15.65
CA PRO A 105 3.00 -16.10 16.88
C PRO A 105 2.34 -15.45 18.10
N LEU A 106 2.47 -14.14 18.26
CA LEU A 106 1.90 -13.39 19.38
C LEU A 106 0.38 -13.45 19.44
N PHE A 107 -0.29 -13.44 18.28
CA PHE A 107 -1.74 -13.38 18.21
C PHE A 107 -2.41 -14.74 18.11
N LYS A 108 -1.64 -15.79 17.77
CA LYS A 108 -2.13 -17.15 17.58
C LYS A 108 -3.06 -17.67 18.70
N PRO A 109 -2.82 -17.39 20.00
CA PRO A 109 -3.72 -17.81 21.06
C PRO A 109 -5.05 -17.05 21.14
N TYR A 110 -5.19 -15.94 20.42
CA TYR A 110 -6.32 -15.00 20.56
C TYR A 110 -7.18 -14.88 19.31
N VAL A 111 -6.81 -15.53 18.21
CA VAL A 111 -7.47 -15.39 16.91
C VAL A 111 -8.02 -16.73 16.42
N SER A 112 -9.18 -16.68 15.75
CA SER A 112 -9.73 -17.80 15.02
C SER A 112 -9.05 -17.92 13.65
N GLU A 113 -9.14 -19.09 13.02
CA GLU A 113 -8.67 -19.31 11.66
C GLU A 113 -9.36 -18.39 10.67
N CYS A 114 -8.59 -17.85 9.75
CA CYS A 114 -9.06 -17.00 8.64
C CYS A 114 -8.56 -17.54 7.30
N PRO A 115 -9.06 -18.70 6.85
CA PRO A 115 -8.49 -19.44 5.72
C PRO A 115 -8.51 -18.65 4.41
N ILE A 116 -9.47 -17.75 4.23
CA ILE A 116 -9.50 -16.88 3.04
C ILE A 116 -8.36 -15.86 3.08
N ALA A 117 -8.15 -15.20 4.22
CA ALA A 117 -7.08 -14.21 4.36
C ALA A 117 -5.69 -14.86 4.23
N GLU A 118 -5.49 -16.03 4.80
CA GLU A 118 -4.25 -16.79 4.73
C GLU A 118 -3.94 -17.23 3.29
N ARG A 119 -4.94 -17.78 2.59
CA ARG A 119 -4.81 -18.16 1.18
C ARG A 119 -4.52 -16.97 0.26
N GLU A 120 -5.19 -15.84 0.48
CA GLU A 120 -4.95 -14.64 -0.33
C GLU A 120 -3.58 -14.02 -0.04
N TYR A 121 -3.13 -14.06 1.21
CA TYR A 121 -1.78 -13.62 1.58
C TYR A 121 -0.69 -14.36 0.80
N GLU A 122 -0.84 -15.66 0.58
CA GLU A 122 0.13 -16.47 -0.20
C GLU A 122 0.22 -16.07 -1.67
N LYS A 123 -0.75 -15.29 -2.18
CA LYS A 123 -0.84 -14.88 -3.58
C LYS A 123 -0.58 -13.39 -3.81
N MET A 124 -0.65 -12.60 -2.74
CA MET A 124 -0.57 -11.13 -2.83
C MET A 124 0.87 -10.62 -2.83
N ILE A 125 1.16 -9.70 -3.76
CA ILE A 125 2.40 -8.93 -3.82
C ILE A 125 2.04 -7.46 -3.96
N THR A 126 2.77 -6.57 -3.26
CA THR A 126 2.63 -5.13 -3.42
C THR A 126 3.75 -4.60 -4.29
N LEU A 127 3.39 -3.87 -5.33
CA LEU A 127 4.30 -3.21 -6.27
C LEU A 127 4.71 -1.81 -5.76
N PRO A 128 5.84 -1.26 -6.27
CA PRO A 128 6.25 0.10 -5.96
C PRO A 128 5.14 1.12 -6.29
N LEU A 129 4.81 1.98 -5.35
CA LEU A 129 3.84 3.06 -5.54
C LEU A 129 4.18 4.27 -4.67
N HIS A 130 4.65 5.35 -5.30
CA HIS A 130 4.78 6.66 -4.67
C HIS A 130 4.61 7.77 -5.71
N SER A 131 4.36 8.99 -5.25
CA SER A 131 4.05 10.13 -6.14
C SER A 131 5.21 10.59 -7.03
N ASP A 132 6.42 10.11 -6.77
CA ASP A 132 7.64 10.53 -7.47
C ASP A 132 8.19 9.46 -8.43
N LEU A 133 7.44 8.34 -8.62
CA LEU A 133 7.76 7.37 -9.67
C LEU A 133 7.61 8.01 -11.04
N SER A 134 8.66 7.93 -11.85
CA SER A 134 8.63 8.34 -13.23
C SER A 134 7.85 7.37 -14.13
N SER A 135 7.46 7.81 -15.30
CA SER A 135 6.81 6.94 -16.28
C SER A 135 7.72 5.80 -16.74
N GLU A 136 9.02 6.07 -16.83
CA GLU A 136 10.05 5.11 -17.21
C GLU A 136 10.17 4.00 -16.16
N GLU A 137 10.19 4.35 -14.87
CA GLU A 137 10.24 3.38 -13.77
C GLU A 137 8.99 2.52 -13.74
N VAL A 138 7.80 3.11 -13.91
CA VAL A 138 6.54 2.36 -13.99
C VAL A 138 6.54 1.39 -15.18
N ASN A 139 6.97 1.86 -16.36
CA ASN A 139 7.07 1.02 -17.55
C ASN A 139 8.11 -0.09 -17.39
N TYR A 140 9.20 0.18 -16.66
CA TYR A 140 10.22 -0.82 -16.33
C TYR A 140 9.61 -1.96 -15.50
N VAL A 141 8.85 -1.62 -14.45
CA VAL A 141 8.16 -2.62 -13.63
C VAL A 141 7.16 -3.43 -14.48
N ILE A 142 6.32 -2.76 -15.28
CA ILE A 142 5.34 -3.43 -16.16
C ILE A 142 6.05 -4.37 -17.14
N GLY A 143 7.14 -3.91 -17.76
CA GLY A 143 7.92 -4.72 -18.68
C GLY A 143 8.48 -6.00 -18.06
N HIS A 144 8.90 -5.94 -16.78
CA HIS A 144 9.36 -7.13 -16.06
C HIS A 144 8.21 -8.05 -15.65
N LEU A 145 7.04 -7.53 -15.30
CA LEU A 145 5.86 -8.36 -15.04
C LEU A 145 5.45 -9.15 -16.30
N ILE A 146 5.41 -8.49 -17.45
CA ILE A 146 5.10 -9.15 -18.73
C ILE A 146 6.17 -10.17 -19.13
N LYS A 147 7.45 -9.86 -18.93
CA LYS A 147 8.54 -10.81 -19.21
C LYS A 147 8.44 -12.05 -18.34
N PHE A 148 8.13 -11.90 -17.06
CA PHE A 148 7.93 -13.02 -16.15
C PHE A 148 6.72 -13.88 -16.61
N GLU A 149 5.59 -13.25 -16.89
CA GLU A 149 4.39 -13.94 -17.42
C GLU A 149 4.70 -14.81 -18.64
N ASN A 150 5.54 -14.32 -19.56
CA ASN A 150 5.91 -15.03 -20.79
C ASN A 150 6.94 -16.16 -20.57
N GLN A 151 7.47 -16.33 -19.37
CA GLN A 151 8.39 -17.40 -18.99
C GLN A 151 7.68 -18.59 -18.33
N LEU A 152 6.42 -18.41 -17.96
CA LEU A 152 5.56 -19.46 -17.37
C LEU A 152 4.90 -20.30 -18.44
#